data_4bcf4bba5938cf90f22810e7329b0527
#
_entry.id   4bcf4bba5938cf90f22810e7329b0527
#
_cell.length_a   1.000
_cell.length_b   1.000
_cell.length_c   1.000
_cell.angle_alpha   90.00
_cell.angle_beta   90.00
_cell.angle_gamma   90.00
#
_symmetry.space_group_name_H-M   'P 1'
#
loop_
_entity.id
_entity.type
_entity.pdbx_description
1 polymer ?
#
loop_
_entity_poly.entity_id
_entity_poly.type
_entity_poly.pdbx_seq_one_letter_code
_entity_poly.pdbx_strand_id
1 'polypeptide(L)'
;MELKKNYKFWFATGSQDLYGDECLSHVAKHAQIIVQNFNESGILPFEVVWKPTLIDSTSIRRTFEEANADEECAGVITWMHTFSPAKSWILGLQEYRKPLLHLHTQFNEEIPYDTIDMDFMNENQSAHGDREYGHIVSRMGIVRKVIVGHWAAKEVKEKIASWMRTAVGVMESSHIRIMRIADNMRNVAVTEGDKVEAQILSLIHISEPTRQAEIS
;
A
#
# COMPACT_ATOMS: atom_id res chain seq x y z
N MET A 1 -12.20 20.11 3.62
CA MET A 1 -12.00 19.64 2.24
C MET A 1 -12.67 18.29 2.15
N GLU A 2 -13.70 18.15 1.36
CA GLU A 2 -14.42 16.89 1.19
C GLU A 2 -13.63 16.04 0.19
N LEU A 3 -13.31 14.79 0.57
CA LEU A 3 -12.59 13.87 -0.32
C LEU A 3 -13.53 13.50 -1.47
N LYS A 4 -12.99 13.45 -2.69
CA LYS A 4 -13.78 13.13 -3.89
C LYS A 4 -14.10 11.64 -4.00
N LYS A 5 -13.36 10.79 -3.31
CA LYS A 5 -13.45 9.31 -3.37
C LYS A 5 -13.50 8.70 -1.98
N ASN A 6 -14.14 7.55 -1.88
CA ASN A 6 -14.19 6.74 -0.66
C ASN A 6 -12.97 5.82 -0.62
N TYR A 7 -11.82 6.36 -0.21
CA TYR A 7 -10.56 5.62 -0.21
C TYR A 7 -10.55 4.47 0.78
N LYS A 8 -9.92 3.36 0.34
CA LYS A 8 -9.70 2.12 1.10
C LYS A 8 -8.24 1.70 1.01
N PHE A 9 -7.81 0.87 1.94
CA PHE A 9 -6.48 0.28 1.94
C PHE A 9 -6.60 -1.24 1.89
N TRP A 10 -5.82 -1.89 1.03
CA TRP A 10 -5.84 -3.34 0.91
C TRP A 10 -4.82 -3.96 1.86
N PHE A 11 -5.23 -5.02 2.56
CA PHE A 11 -4.35 -5.81 3.41
C PHE A 11 -4.00 -7.12 2.70
N ALA A 12 -2.74 -7.24 2.30
CA ALA A 12 -2.20 -8.33 1.50
C ALA A 12 -1.25 -9.18 2.34
N THR A 13 -1.68 -10.39 2.67
CA THR A 13 -0.93 -11.33 3.50
C THR A 13 -0.22 -12.34 2.64
N GLY A 14 1.11 -12.45 2.82
CA GLY A 14 1.94 -13.44 2.15
C GLY A 14 2.04 -14.77 2.91
N SER A 15 2.00 -15.86 2.14
CA SER A 15 2.27 -17.22 2.59
C SER A 15 2.82 -18.04 1.42
N GLN A 16 2.83 -19.35 1.52
CA GLN A 16 3.16 -20.26 0.44
C GLN A 16 2.37 -21.56 0.54
N ASP A 17 2.20 -22.22 -0.59
CA ASP A 17 1.42 -23.45 -0.73
C ASP A 17 2.01 -24.65 0.04
N LEU A 18 3.31 -24.62 0.31
CA LEU A 18 4.04 -25.70 1.00
C LEU A 18 3.45 -26.04 2.38
N TYR A 19 2.78 -25.11 3.04
CA TYR A 19 2.25 -25.32 4.39
C TYR A 19 0.90 -26.04 4.44
N GLY A 20 0.24 -26.26 3.29
CA GLY A 20 -1.04 -26.94 3.17
C GLY A 20 -2.26 -26.10 3.56
N ASP A 21 -3.43 -26.65 3.25
CA ASP A 21 -4.72 -25.92 3.34
C ASP A 21 -5.09 -25.49 4.77
N GLU A 22 -4.74 -26.28 5.77
CA GLU A 22 -5.04 -25.97 7.17
C GLU A 22 -4.29 -24.73 7.64
N CYS A 23 -2.97 -24.68 7.41
CA CYS A 23 -2.14 -23.51 7.73
C CYS A 23 -2.61 -22.28 6.95
N LEU A 24 -2.90 -22.41 5.65
CA LEU A 24 -3.42 -21.31 4.84
C LEU A 24 -4.77 -20.78 5.34
N SER A 25 -5.64 -21.67 5.86
CA SER A 25 -6.89 -21.28 6.51
C SER A 25 -6.64 -20.48 7.80
N HIS A 26 -5.66 -20.86 8.62
CA HIS A 26 -5.26 -20.11 9.82
C HIS A 26 -4.69 -18.74 9.44
N VAL A 27 -3.80 -18.68 8.46
CA VAL A 27 -3.24 -17.42 7.94
C VAL A 27 -4.34 -16.46 7.50
N ALA A 28 -5.34 -16.96 6.77
CA ALA A 28 -6.47 -16.15 6.32
C ALA A 28 -7.31 -15.64 7.50
N LYS A 29 -7.60 -16.49 8.49
CA LYS A 29 -8.35 -16.11 9.70
C LYS A 29 -7.60 -15.05 10.51
N HIS A 30 -6.30 -15.23 10.72
CA HIS A 30 -5.47 -14.26 11.44
C HIS A 30 -5.43 -12.91 10.74
N ALA A 31 -5.30 -12.90 9.41
CA ALA A 31 -5.36 -11.67 8.61
C ALA A 31 -6.71 -10.97 8.74
N GLN A 32 -7.82 -11.72 8.71
CA GLN A 32 -9.17 -11.16 8.91
C GLN A 32 -9.36 -10.58 10.30
N ILE A 33 -8.83 -11.22 11.35
CA ILE A 33 -8.87 -10.71 12.74
C ILE A 33 -8.12 -9.38 12.83
N ILE A 34 -6.94 -9.28 12.23
CA ILE A 34 -6.17 -8.03 12.19
C ILE A 34 -6.97 -6.92 11.50
N VAL A 35 -7.51 -7.21 10.32
CA VAL A 35 -8.29 -6.24 9.54
C VAL A 35 -9.55 -5.81 10.29
N GLN A 36 -10.27 -6.74 10.89
CA GLN A 36 -11.43 -6.42 11.72
C GLN A 36 -11.05 -5.50 12.88
N ASN A 37 -9.98 -5.83 13.62
CA ASN A 37 -9.50 -5.01 14.72
C ASN A 37 -9.08 -3.61 14.27
N PHE A 38 -8.47 -3.47 13.09
CA PHE A 38 -8.13 -2.17 12.52
C PHE A 38 -9.39 -1.35 12.27
N ASN A 39 -10.39 -1.91 11.62
CA ASN A 39 -11.63 -1.23 11.26
C ASN A 39 -12.49 -0.86 12.49
N GLU A 40 -12.52 -1.72 13.51
CA GLU A 40 -13.29 -1.50 14.74
C GLU A 40 -12.57 -0.57 15.74
N SER A 41 -11.27 -0.31 15.57
CA SER A 41 -10.47 0.46 16.53
C SER A 41 -10.87 1.93 16.69
N GLY A 42 -11.56 2.51 15.72
CA GLY A 42 -11.85 3.93 15.64
C GLY A 42 -10.62 4.85 15.48
N ILE A 43 -9.41 4.27 15.30
CA ILE A 43 -8.14 5.00 15.15
C ILE A 43 -7.82 5.24 13.67
N LEU A 44 -8.07 4.25 12.82
CA LEU A 44 -7.80 4.34 11.40
C LEU A 44 -8.85 5.22 10.71
N PRO A 45 -8.44 6.20 9.89
CA PRO A 45 -9.36 7.13 9.23
C PRO A 45 -10.04 6.55 7.97
N PHE A 46 -9.58 5.39 7.49
CA PHE A 46 -10.07 4.74 6.28
C PHE A 46 -10.21 3.24 6.50
N GLU A 47 -11.13 2.64 5.75
CA GLU A 47 -11.37 1.19 5.76
C GLU A 47 -10.14 0.41 5.27
N VAL A 48 -9.85 -0.69 5.95
CA VAL A 48 -8.90 -1.71 5.51
C VAL A 48 -9.69 -2.89 4.96
N VAL A 49 -9.38 -3.31 3.75
CA VAL A 49 -10.03 -4.42 3.05
C VAL A 49 -9.08 -5.62 3.01
N TRP A 50 -9.50 -6.73 3.60
CA TRP A 50 -8.75 -7.97 3.50
C TRP A 50 -8.73 -8.50 2.07
N LYS A 51 -7.57 -8.95 1.61
CA LYS A 51 -7.41 -9.67 0.33
C LYS A 51 -7.05 -11.13 0.60
N PRO A 52 -7.47 -12.08 -0.23
CA PRO A 52 -7.10 -13.48 -0.09
C PRO A 52 -5.59 -13.66 0.07
N THR A 53 -5.19 -14.69 0.83
CA THR A 53 -3.77 -14.98 1.07
C THR A 53 -3.00 -15.20 -0.24
N LEU A 54 -1.86 -14.54 -0.36
CA LEU A 54 -1.03 -14.54 -1.56
C LEU A 54 0.06 -15.61 -1.44
N ILE A 55 -0.01 -16.64 -2.26
CA ILE A 55 0.84 -17.83 -2.16
C ILE A 55 1.83 -18.00 -3.32
N ASP A 56 1.59 -17.32 -4.45
CA ASP A 56 2.39 -17.46 -5.67
C ASP A 56 2.53 -16.15 -6.45
N SER A 57 3.43 -16.12 -7.42
CA SER A 57 3.71 -14.94 -8.23
C SER A 57 2.50 -14.46 -9.04
N THR A 58 1.59 -15.34 -9.42
CA THR A 58 0.42 -15.00 -10.24
C THR A 58 -0.61 -14.27 -9.39
N SER A 59 -0.96 -14.81 -8.22
CA SER A 59 -1.90 -14.21 -7.28
C SER A 59 -1.40 -12.87 -6.76
N ILE A 60 -0.10 -12.77 -6.45
CA ILE A 60 0.54 -11.53 -6.01
C ILE A 60 0.47 -10.47 -7.12
N ARG A 61 0.92 -10.80 -8.33
CA ARG A 61 0.92 -9.88 -9.46
C ARG A 61 -0.49 -9.37 -9.74
N ARG A 62 -1.46 -10.27 -9.85
CA ARG A 62 -2.86 -9.92 -10.09
C ARG A 62 -3.41 -8.97 -9.02
N THR A 63 -3.13 -9.21 -7.75
CA THR A 63 -3.59 -8.34 -6.66
C THR A 63 -3.00 -6.93 -6.79
N PHE A 64 -1.74 -6.78 -7.17
CA PHE A 64 -1.14 -5.46 -7.37
C PHE A 64 -1.64 -4.76 -8.65
N GLU A 65 -1.90 -5.50 -9.73
CA GLU A 65 -2.53 -4.97 -10.94
C GLU A 65 -3.95 -4.47 -10.65
N GLU A 66 -4.75 -5.26 -9.92
CA GLU A 66 -6.08 -4.87 -9.48
C GLU A 66 -6.03 -3.64 -8.55
N ALA A 67 -5.07 -3.58 -7.61
CA ALA A 67 -4.89 -2.43 -6.73
C ALA A 67 -4.53 -1.16 -7.51
N ASN A 68 -3.71 -1.26 -8.56
CA ASN A 68 -3.42 -0.13 -9.45
C ASN A 68 -4.66 0.37 -10.18
N ALA A 69 -5.51 -0.55 -10.65
CA ALA A 69 -6.71 -0.23 -11.42
C ALA A 69 -7.87 0.31 -10.56
N ASP A 70 -7.94 -0.08 -9.28
CA ASP A 70 -8.99 0.34 -8.37
C ASP A 70 -8.75 1.77 -7.87
N GLU A 71 -9.52 2.73 -8.37
CA GLU A 71 -9.40 4.14 -8.01
C GLU A 71 -9.69 4.46 -6.53
N GLU A 72 -10.40 3.58 -5.81
CA GLU A 72 -10.64 3.71 -4.38
C GLU A 72 -9.49 3.12 -3.54
N CYS A 73 -8.67 2.24 -4.09
CA CYS A 73 -7.49 1.72 -3.40
C CYS A 73 -6.42 2.81 -3.29
N ALA A 74 -6.20 3.36 -2.10
CA ALA A 74 -5.19 4.39 -1.85
C ALA A 74 -3.79 3.82 -1.52
N GLY A 75 -3.69 2.53 -1.25
CA GLY A 75 -2.43 1.87 -0.92
C GLY A 75 -2.60 0.44 -0.45
N VAL A 76 -1.50 -0.29 -0.41
CA VAL A 76 -1.46 -1.68 0.06
C VAL A 76 -0.61 -1.80 1.31
N ILE A 77 -1.14 -2.50 2.30
CA ILE A 77 -0.44 -2.93 3.52
C ILE A 77 -0.06 -4.39 3.32
N THR A 78 1.22 -4.70 3.31
CA THR A 78 1.72 -6.08 3.21
C THR A 78 2.11 -6.62 4.58
N TRP A 79 1.86 -7.90 4.81
CA TRP A 79 2.24 -8.64 5.99
C TRP A 79 2.68 -10.06 5.62
N MET A 80 3.83 -10.50 6.14
CA MET A 80 4.31 -11.87 5.99
C MET A 80 4.01 -12.64 7.28
N HIS A 81 2.96 -13.47 7.28
CA HIS A 81 2.60 -14.24 8.48
C HIS A 81 3.48 -15.48 8.61
N THR A 82 3.48 -16.31 7.58
CA THR A 82 4.43 -17.41 7.42
C THR A 82 5.62 -16.94 6.59
N PHE A 83 6.57 -17.82 6.29
CA PHE A 83 7.55 -17.55 5.26
C PHE A 83 6.87 -17.49 3.89
N SER A 84 6.87 -16.32 3.29
CA SER A 84 6.42 -16.11 1.91
C SER A 84 7.65 -15.80 1.04
N PRO A 85 7.99 -16.64 0.06
CA PRO A 85 9.20 -16.45 -0.74
C PRO A 85 9.20 -15.12 -1.46
N ALA A 86 10.14 -14.23 -1.13
CA ALA A 86 10.17 -12.86 -1.65
C ALA A 86 10.35 -12.81 -3.17
N LYS A 87 10.94 -13.83 -3.77
CA LYS A 87 11.04 -13.97 -5.22
C LYS A 87 9.68 -13.92 -5.90
N SER A 88 8.64 -14.45 -5.28
CA SER A 88 7.27 -14.45 -5.82
C SER A 88 6.66 -13.05 -5.87
N TRP A 89 7.18 -12.11 -5.07
CA TRP A 89 6.67 -10.73 -5.00
C TRP A 89 7.25 -9.80 -6.07
N ILE A 90 8.36 -10.17 -6.71
CA ILE A 90 9.13 -9.29 -7.61
C ILE A 90 8.25 -8.74 -8.73
N LEU A 91 7.52 -9.59 -9.44
CA LEU A 91 6.70 -9.15 -10.59
C LEU A 91 5.56 -8.21 -10.16
N GLY A 92 4.86 -8.54 -9.08
CA GLY A 92 3.79 -7.68 -8.56
C GLY A 92 4.32 -6.33 -8.08
N LEU A 93 5.41 -6.33 -7.33
CA LEU A 93 6.05 -5.11 -6.84
C LEU A 93 6.58 -4.23 -7.96
N GLN A 94 7.10 -4.81 -9.04
CA GLN A 94 7.61 -4.07 -10.20
C GLN A 94 6.50 -3.26 -10.89
N GLU A 95 5.30 -3.82 -10.95
CA GLU A 95 4.13 -3.18 -11.58
C GLU A 95 3.38 -2.21 -10.65
N TYR A 96 3.60 -2.31 -9.35
CA TYR A 96 2.85 -1.52 -8.37
C TYR A 96 3.24 -0.04 -8.38
N ARG A 97 2.25 0.86 -8.34
CA ARG A 97 2.44 2.31 -8.51
C ARG A 97 1.87 3.17 -7.39
N LYS A 98 1.24 2.55 -6.40
CA LYS A 98 0.58 3.27 -5.29
C LYS A 98 1.39 3.18 -4.00
N PRO A 99 1.06 3.95 -2.96
CA PRO A 99 1.72 3.88 -1.65
C PRO A 99 1.75 2.47 -1.07
N LEU A 100 2.92 2.04 -0.61
CA LEU A 100 3.18 0.73 -0.03
C LEU A 100 3.57 0.87 1.44
N LEU A 101 2.91 0.09 2.32
CA LEU A 101 3.31 -0.09 3.71
C LEU A 101 3.60 -1.56 3.96
N HIS A 102 4.69 -1.84 4.65
CA HIS A 102 4.98 -3.16 5.20
C HIS A 102 4.79 -3.15 6.71
N LEU A 103 3.83 -3.94 7.20
CA LEU A 103 3.59 -4.14 8.61
C LEU A 103 4.44 -5.31 9.11
N HIS A 104 5.47 -5.02 9.87
CA HIS A 104 6.34 -6.02 10.49
C HIS A 104 5.80 -6.37 11.87
N THR A 105 4.98 -7.38 11.96
CA THR A 105 4.29 -7.83 13.17
C THR A 105 4.21 -9.34 13.27
N GLN A 106 4.04 -9.84 14.48
CA GLN A 106 3.61 -11.22 14.75
C GLN A 106 2.12 -11.22 15.09
N PHE A 107 1.44 -12.33 14.80
CA PHE A 107 0.03 -12.46 15.17
C PHE A 107 -0.13 -12.56 16.69
N ASN A 108 0.66 -13.41 17.34
CA ASN A 108 0.66 -13.60 18.77
C ASN A 108 1.46 -12.50 19.49
N GLU A 109 0.96 -11.99 20.59
CA GLU A 109 1.65 -11.02 21.42
C GLU A 109 2.81 -11.65 22.19
N GLU A 110 2.59 -12.89 22.67
CA GLU A 110 3.58 -13.64 23.46
C GLU A 110 3.89 -14.99 22.79
N ILE A 111 5.08 -15.52 23.05
CA ILE A 111 5.50 -16.85 22.62
C ILE A 111 4.96 -17.87 23.64
N PRO A 112 4.16 -18.87 23.22
CA PRO A 112 3.60 -19.88 24.11
C PRO A 112 4.66 -20.93 24.44
N TYR A 113 5.61 -20.63 25.31
CA TYR A 113 6.79 -21.45 25.60
C TYR A 113 6.46 -22.88 26.04
N ASP A 114 5.33 -23.09 26.71
CA ASP A 114 4.94 -24.39 27.23
C ASP A 114 4.30 -25.32 26.17
N THR A 115 3.83 -24.76 25.06
CA THR A 115 3.08 -25.47 24.01
C THR A 115 3.63 -25.29 22.60
N ILE A 116 4.73 -24.55 22.47
CA ILE A 116 5.34 -24.27 21.17
C ILE A 116 5.87 -25.57 20.54
N ASP A 117 5.48 -25.79 19.29
CA ASP A 117 5.93 -26.90 18.46
C ASP A 117 6.41 -26.42 17.07
N MET A 118 6.71 -27.36 16.19
CA MET A 118 7.18 -27.05 14.84
C MET A 118 6.07 -26.44 13.97
N ASP A 119 4.81 -26.80 14.21
CA ASP A 119 3.69 -26.28 13.44
C ASP A 119 3.44 -24.81 13.80
N PHE A 120 3.49 -24.48 15.11
CA PHE A 120 3.48 -23.09 15.55
C PHE A 120 4.64 -22.27 14.97
N MET A 121 5.86 -22.83 14.93
CA MET A 121 7.01 -22.16 14.37
C MET A 121 6.88 -21.93 12.86
N ASN A 122 6.34 -22.91 12.13
CA ASN A 122 6.11 -22.79 10.69
C ASN A 122 5.03 -21.75 10.37
N GLU A 123 3.98 -21.68 11.18
CA GLU A 123 2.91 -20.69 11.00
C GLU A 123 3.40 -19.27 11.33
N ASN A 124 4.30 -19.11 12.30
CA ASN A 124 4.71 -17.80 12.82
C ASN A 124 6.14 -17.41 12.39
N GLN A 125 6.39 -17.36 11.09
CA GLN A 125 7.68 -17.00 10.52
C GLN A 125 7.76 -15.58 9.94
N SER A 126 7.01 -14.63 10.47
CA SER A 126 7.00 -13.25 10.00
C SER A 126 8.40 -12.65 9.94
N ALA A 127 9.19 -12.80 10.98
CA ALA A 127 10.54 -12.23 11.03
C ALA A 127 11.46 -12.72 9.90
N HIS A 128 11.30 -13.98 9.46
CA HIS A 128 12.02 -14.53 8.34
C HIS A 128 11.50 -14.01 7.00
N GLY A 129 10.19 -14.05 6.79
CA GLY A 129 9.55 -13.54 5.57
C GLY A 129 9.80 -12.05 5.38
N ASP A 130 9.70 -11.27 6.45
CA ASP A 130 9.94 -9.82 6.43
C ASP A 130 11.35 -9.43 6.05
N ARG A 131 12.37 -10.20 6.47
CA ARG A 131 13.77 -9.94 6.10
C ARG A 131 13.99 -10.09 4.61
N GLU A 132 13.53 -11.20 4.06
CA GLU A 132 13.70 -11.49 2.64
C GLU A 132 12.88 -10.51 1.78
N TYR A 133 11.64 -10.26 2.16
CA TYR A 133 10.79 -9.27 1.52
C TYR A 133 11.42 -7.87 1.57
N GLY A 134 11.86 -7.45 2.74
CA GLY A 134 12.52 -6.15 2.93
C GLY A 134 13.79 -6.01 2.09
N HIS A 135 14.58 -7.09 1.97
CA HIS A 135 15.77 -7.12 1.11
C HIS A 135 15.41 -6.91 -0.37
N ILE A 136 14.44 -7.65 -0.88
CA ILE A 136 14.01 -7.54 -2.29
C ILE A 136 13.45 -6.15 -2.59
N VAL A 137 12.55 -5.64 -1.76
CA VAL A 137 11.95 -4.31 -1.96
C VAL A 137 13.03 -3.21 -1.96
N SER A 138 14.03 -3.31 -1.08
CA SER A 138 15.16 -2.39 -1.04
C SER A 138 16.03 -2.49 -2.29
N ARG A 139 16.33 -3.69 -2.76
CA ARG A 139 17.11 -3.91 -3.99
C ARG A 139 16.39 -3.41 -5.25
N MET A 140 15.08 -3.46 -5.26
CA MET A 140 14.26 -2.93 -6.36
C MET A 140 14.12 -1.40 -6.31
N GLY A 141 14.64 -0.73 -5.27
CA GLY A 141 14.50 0.71 -5.10
C GLY A 141 13.08 1.17 -4.81
N ILE A 142 12.20 0.27 -4.36
CA ILE A 142 10.80 0.61 -4.08
C ILE A 142 10.68 1.31 -2.74
N VAL A 143 10.10 2.51 -2.77
CA VAL A 143 9.82 3.28 -1.56
C VAL A 143 8.64 2.65 -0.83
N ARG A 144 8.85 2.31 0.45
CA ARG A 144 7.80 1.80 1.31
C ARG A 144 7.87 2.41 2.70
N LYS A 145 6.75 2.48 3.39
CA LYS A 145 6.71 2.70 4.84
C LYS A 145 6.88 1.36 5.54
N VAL A 146 7.74 1.28 6.53
CA VAL A 146 7.83 0.13 7.43
C VAL A 146 7.31 0.55 8.80
N ILE A 147 6.39 -0.24 9.35
CA ILE A 147 5.89 -0.08 10.73
C ILE A 147 6.15 -1.38 11.46
N VAL A 148 6.82 -1.29 12.60
CA VAL A 148 7.20 -2.43 13.44
C VAL A 148 6.45 -2.36 14.76
N GLY A 149 5.96 -3.49 15.22
CA GLY A 149 5.27 -3.64 16.50
C GLY A 149 4.03 -4.53 16.41
N HIS A 150 3.46 -4.89 17.56
CA HIS A 150 2.27 -5.73 17.58
C HIS A 150 1.07 -5.00 16.98
N TRP A 151 0.35 -5.64 16.07
CA TRP A 151 -0.77 -5.06 15.31
C TRP A 151 -1.90 -4.50 16.19
N ALA A 152 -2.13 -5.07 17.38
CA ALA A 152 -3.16 -4.58 18.30
C ALA A 152 -2.74 -3.31 19.05
N ALA A 153 -1.44 -2.98 19.10
CA ALA A 153 -0.92 -1.83 19.84
C ALA A 153 -1.44 -0.50 19.27
N LYS A 154 -1.86 0.39 20.16
CA LYS A 154 -2.41 1.71 19.79
C LYS A 154 -1.44 2.52 18.95
N GLU A 155 -0.19 2.58 19.34
CA GLU A 155 0.87 3.33 18.64
C GLU A 155 1.15 2.80 17.22
N VAL A 156 1.00 1.50 16.98
CA VAL A 156 1.10 0.90 15.64
C VAL A 156 -0.04 1.38 14.77
N LYS A 157 -1.27 1.35 15.29
CA LYS A 157 -2.45 1.86 14.61
C LYS A 157 -2.37 3.36 14.32
N GLU A 158 -1.87 4.16 15.25
CA GLU A 158 -1.65 5.61 15.05
C GLU A 158 -0.62 5.89 13.93
N LYS A 159 0.46 5.10 13.86
CA LYS A 159 1.44 5.18 12.77
C LYS A 159 0.83 4.79 11.41
N ILE A 160 0.01 3.73 11.39
CA ILE A 160 -0.73 3.32 10.19
C ILE A 160 -1.69 4.44 9.77
N ALA A 161 -2.47 4.99 10.70
CA ALA A 161 -3.40 6.09 10.42
C ALA A 161 -2.69 7.35 9.86
N SER A 162 -1.50 7.66 10.37
CA SER A 162 -0.68 8.75 9.84
C SER A 162 -0.25 8.47 8.40
N TRP A 163 0.23 7.25 8.12
CA TRP A 163 0.60 6.86 6.77
C TRP A 163 -0.60 6.86 5.81
N MET A 164 -1.76 6.38 6.23
CA MET A 164 -2.98 6.40 5.42
C MET A 164 -3.35 7.82 4.96
N ARG A 165 -3.27 8.80 5.86
CA ARG A 165 -3.51 10.22 5.50
C ARG A 165 -2.51 10.72 4.47
N THR A 166 -1.24 10.35 4.61
CA THR A 166 -0.20 10.70 3.63
C THR A 166 -0.46 10.03 2.28
N ALA A 167 -0.82 8.75 2.29
CA ALA A 167 -1.12 7.99 1.08
C ALA A 167 -2.31 8.58 0.30
N VAL A 168 -3.39 8.93 1.01
CA VAL A 168 -4.53 9.63 0.39
C VAL A 168 -4.11 10.99 -0.16
N GLY A 169 -3.25 11.73 0.54
CA GLY A 169 -2.69 12.98 0.04
C GLY A 169 -1.93 12.80 -1.29
N VAL A 170 -1.15 11.72 -1.42
CA VAL A 170 -0.47 11.36 -2.68
C VAL A 170 -1.49 11.07 -3.78
N MET A 171 -2.53 10.28 -3.48
CA MET A 171 -3.58 9.95 -4.46
C MET A 171 -4.36 11.19 -4.90
N GLU A 172 -4.74 12.06 -3.98
CA GLU A 172 -5.45 13.31 -4.29
C GLU A 172 -4.56 14.28 -5.10
N SER A 173 -3.25 14.33 -4.82
CA SER A 173 -2.34 15.20 -5.55
C SER A 173 -2.27 14.87 -7.04
N SER A 174 -2.41 13.59 -7.40
CA SER A 174 -2.44 13.15 -8.81
C SER A 174 -3.71 13.59 -9.56
N HIS A 175 -4.73 14.06 -8.85
CA HIS A 175 -6.01 14.52 -9.41
C HIS A 175 -6.21 16.04 -9.32
N ILE A 176 -5.21 16.77 -8.83
CA ILE A 176 -5.26 18.23 -8.73
C ILE A 176 -5.29 18.82 -10.14
N ARG A 177 -6.28 19.69 -10.36
CA ARG A 177 -6.36 20.51 -11.57
C ARG A 177 -6.14 21.95 -11.21
N ILE A 178 -5.16 22.60 -11.81
CA ILE A 178 -4.86 24.01 -11.61
C ILE A 178 -5.34 24.77 -12.84
N MET A 179 -6.23 25.73 -12.62
CA MET A 179 -6.61 26.68 -13.66
C MET A 179 -5.80 27.96 -13.48
N ARG A 180 -5.04 28.34 -14.49
CA ARG A 180 -4.32 29.61 -14.54
C ARG A 180 -5.09 30.58 -15.43
N ILE A 181 -5.30 31.79 -14.96
CA ILE A 181 -5.93 32.87 -15.74
C ILE A 181 -4.84 33.83 -16.15
N ALA A 182 -4.72 34.09 -17.43
CA ALA A 182 -3.64 34.83 -18.10
C ALA A 182 -2.26 34.17 -18.02
N ASP A 183 -1.63 34.05 -19.15
CA ASP A 183 -0.31 33.46 -19.31
C ASP A 183 0.54 34.29 -20.29
N ASN A 184 1.87 34.15 -20.21
CA ASN A 184 2.78 34.91 -21.06
C ASN A 184 2.71 34.46 -22.52
N MET A 185 2.95 33.15 -22.74
CA MET A 185 2.91 32.53 -24.06
C MET A 185 2.42 31.09 -23.96
N ARG A 186 1.55 30.70 -24.88
CA ARG A 186 1.07 29.32 -24.92
C ARG A 186 2.16 28.39 -25.44
N ASN A 187 2.40 27.29 -24.71
CA ASN A 187 3.33 26.22 -25.11
C ASN A 187 4.79 26.67 -25.32
N VAL A 188 5.23 27.76 -24.69
CA VAL A 188 6.61 28.24 -24.76
C VAL A 188 7.25 28.06 -23.38
N ALA A 189 7.99 26.98 -23.21
CA ALA A 189 8.60 26.59 -21.92
C ALA A 189 9.61 27.64 -21.38
N VAL A 190 10.29 28.36 -22.25
CA VAL A 190 11.36 29.33 -21.85
C VAL A 190 10.82 30.61 -21.21
N THR A 191 9.53 30.91 -21.32
CA THR A 191 8.90 32.12 -20.76
C THR A 191 8.22 31.91 -19.41
N GLU A 192 8.25 30.70 -18.90
CA GLU A 192 7.53 30.32 -17.68
C GLU A 192 8.35 29.34 -16.84
N GLY A 193 7.92 29.12 -15.57
CA GLY A 193 8.38 28.00 -14.78
C GLY A 193 8.04 26.67 -15.44
N ASP A 194 8.79 25.63 -15.13
CA ASP A 194 8.64 24.32 -15.76
C ASP A 194 7.34 23.63 -15.36
N LYS A 195 6.27 23.91 -16.11
CA LYS A 195 4.96 23.27 -15.93
C LYS A 195 5.01 21.78 -16.28
N VAL A 196 5.85 21.39 -17.23
CA VAL A 196 6.01 20.00 -17.66
C VAL A 196 6.67 19.20 -16.55
N GLU A 197 7.73 19.72 -15.93
CA GLU A 197 8.35 19.08 -14.77
C GLU A 197 7.38 19.00 -13.59
N ALA A 198 6.66 20.07 -13.27
CA ALA A 198 5.62 20.05 -12.23
C ALA A 198 4.55 18.98 -12.51
N GLN A 199 4.16 18.82 -13.77
CA GLN A 199 3.19 17.82 -14.19
C GLN A 199 3.76 16.38 -14.08
N ILE A 200 5.00 16.18 -14.46
CA ILE A 200 5.69 14.88 -14.36
C ILE A 200 5.89 14.46 -12.90
N LEU A 201 6.37 15.38 -12.05
CA LEU A 201 6.72 15.07 -10.67
C LEU A 201 5.50 14.93 -9.74
N SER A 202 4.45 15.71 -9.97
CA SER A 202 3.27 15.77 -9.09
C SER A 202 2.00 15.20 -9.69
N LEU A 203 2.02 14.83 -10.96
CA LEU A 203 0.85 14.43 -11.76
C LEU A 203 -0.27 15.50 -11.80
N ILE A 204 0.05 16.76 -11.49
CA ILE A 204 -0.89 17.88 -11.51
C ILE A 204 -1.19 18.27 -12.96
N HIS A 205 -2.49 18.43 -13.29
CA HIS A 205 -2.92 18.94 -14.58
C HIS A 205 -3.14 20.46 -14.51
N ILE A 206 -2.37 21.22 -15.28
CA ILE A 206 -2.49 22.68 -15.39
C ILE A 206 -3.25 23.00 -16.67
N SER A 207 -4.43 23.59 -16.53
CA SER A 207 -5.28 24.00 -17.63
C SER A 207 -5.30 25.54 -17.75
N GLU A 208 -5.10 26.05 -18.94
CA GLU A 208 -5.21 27.47 -19.26
C GLU A 208 -6.46 27.70 -20.11
N PRO A 209 -7.53 28.31 -19.56
CA PRO A 209 -8.64 28.71 -20.39
C PRO A 209 -8.22 29.90 -21.23
N THR A 210 -7.94 29.68 -22.50
CA THR A 210 -7.73 30.75 -23.46
C THR A 210 -9.04 31.07 -24.12
N ARG A 211 -9.59 32.27 -23.83
CA ARG A 211 -10.34 32.99 -24.84
C ARG A 211 -9.31 33.60 -25.81
N GLN A 212 -9.26 33.11 -27.01
CA GLN A 212 -8.65 33.84 -28.10
C GLN A 212 -9.50 35.12 -28.26
N ALA A 213 -8.94 36.26 -27.90
CA ALA A 213 -9.53 37.53 -28.30
C ALA A 213 -9.47 37.51 -29.83
N GLU A 214 -10.62 37.44 -30.48
CA GLU A 214 -10.71 37.80 -31.90
C GLU A 214 -10.32 39.28 -31.98
N ILE A 215 -9.14 39.51 -32.53
CA ILE A 215 -8.71 40.84 -32.97
C ILE A 215 -9.42 41.04 -34.29
N SER A 216 -10.52 41.75 -34.24
CA SER A 216 -11.19 42.34 -35.40
C SER A 216 -10.51 43.61 -35.83
#